data_82a2b875a349dea6e869f37c954aaad9
#
_entry.id   82a2b875a349dea6e869f37c954aaad9
#
_cell.length_a   1.000
_cell.length_b   1.000
_cell.length_c   1.000
_cell.angle_alpha   90.00
_cell.angle_beta   90.00
_cell.angle_gamma   90.00
#
_symmetry.space_group_name_H-M   'P 1'
#
loop_
_entity.id
_entity.type
_entity.pdbx_description
1 polymer ?
#
loop_
_entity_poly.entity_id
_entity_poly.type
_entity_poly.pdbx_seq_one_letter_code
_entity_poly.pdbx_strand_id
1 'polypeptide(L)'
;MDVTVNTTGIEIVQVHNADSPNYLFIDLKIHENATPGVIELLFSSSDKQSYALDYELKKRTKLASEYKGFNSEDAIYLITPDRFANANPENDIQPNLKEQKINRNDNYARHGGDIQGITNHLDYIDDMGFTAIWSCPLRTNDMKRGSYHGYAITNHYEVDPRFGTLDEYKTLVKEADKRGLKFIMDQIVNHCGLYHWWMDDLPFKDWLNYQDDFLSGKPTKYSNHRRTVNQDIYASEIDKKEMTNGWFVETMPDLNHKNPFMAKFITQNSIWWIEELGLSGIRQDTYPYADKTFLSNWAGSIMKEYPNFSIVGEEWSYNPLLIGYWQNDTNQKQGYVSNLSSTMDFAM
;
A
#
# COMPACT_ATOMS: atom_id res chain seq x y z
N MET A 1 1.45 -27.55 11.86
CA MET A 1 2.55 -26.89 12.59
C MET A 1 1.92 -26.18 13.78
N ASP A 2 2.42 -26.40 14.98
CA ASP A 2 1.97 -25.71 16.20
C ASP A 2 2.83 -24.46 16.42
N VAL A 3 2.20 -23.38 16.88
CA VAL A 3 2.91 -22.15 17.20
C VAL A 3 2.58 -21.77 18.63
N THR A 4 3.60 -21.42 19.41
CA THR A 4 3.44 -20.98 20.79
C THR A 4 4.19 -19.69 21.05
N VAL A 5 3.73 -18.91 22.03
CA VAL A 5 4.37 -17.69 22.50
C VAL A 5 4.36 -17.67 24.03
N ASN A 6 5.50 -17.35 24.65
CA ASN A 6 5.64 -17.32 26.11
C ASN A 6 5.77 -15.90 26.67
N THR A 7 5.21 -14.90 25.97
CA THR A 7 5.30 -13.50 26.38
C THR A 7 3.97 -13.05 26.99
N THR A 8 4.05 -12.47 28.19
CA THR A 8 2.87 -11.93 28.89
C THR A 8 2.17 -10.87 28.03
N GLY A 9 0.85 -10.99 27.92
CA GLY A 9 0.03 -10.06 27.15
C GLY A 9 -0.03 -10.36 25.66
N ILE A 10 0.56 -11.45 25.20
CA ILE A 10 0.44 -11.92 23.81
C ILE A 10 -0.25 -13.27 23.79
N GLU A 11 -1.25 -13.42 22.93
CA GLU A 11 -2.03 -14.64 22.76
C GLU A 11 -2.07 -15.02 21.28
N ILE A 12 -1.80 -16.29 20.96
CA ILE A 12 -2.07 -16.84 19.63
C ILE A 12 -3.54 -17.22 19.60
N VAL A 13 -4.31 -16.47 18.81
CA VAL A 13 -5.75 -16.72 18.64
C VAL A 13 -5.99 -17.89 17.71
N GLN A 14 -5.28 -17.90 16.58
CA GLN A 14 -5.41 -18.96 15.57
C GLN A 14 -4.18 -19.02 14.68
N VAL A 15 -3.87 -20.24 14.25
CA VAL A 15 -2.86 -20.55 13.23
C VAL A 15 -3.57 -21.12 12.02
N HIS A 16 -3.34 -20.53 10.85
CA HIS A 16 -3.97 -20.90 9.60
C HIS A 16 -2.92 -21.42 8.63
N ASN A 17 -3.13 -22.62 8.10
CA ASN A 17 -2.35 -23.13 6.99
C ASN A 17 -2.84 -22.53 5.69
N ALA A 18 -1.93 -22.15 4.81
CA ALA A 18 -2.24 -21.78 3.44
C ALA A 18 -2.35 -23.02 2.53
N ASP A 19 -2.77 -22.82 1.26
CA ASP A 19 -2.73 -23.89 0.25
C ASP A 19 -1.28 -24.26 -0.10
N SER A 20 -0.39 -23.26 -0.18
CA SER A 20 1.04 -23.52 -0.24
C SER A 20 1.61 -23.84 1.15
N PRO A 21 2.42 -24.93 1.28
CA PRO A 21 3.04 -25.30 2.55
C PRO A 21 4.11 -24.31 3.05
N ASN A 22 4.50 -23.34 2.23
CA ASN A 22 5.53 -22.36 2.55
C ASN A 22 4.99 -21.13 3.31
N TYR A 23 3.67 -21.08 3.53
CA TYR A 23 3.02 -19.97 4.22
C TYR A 23 2.24 -20.43 5.44
N LEU A 24 2.32 -19.60 6.47
CA LEU A 24 1.53 -19.74 7.68
C LEU A 24 0.99 -18.37 8.08
N PHE A 25 -0.30 -18.30 8.37
CA PHE A 25 -0.93 -17.07 8.86
C PHE A 25 -1.27 -17.24 10.34
N ILE A 26 -0.82 -16.30 11.17
CA ILE A 26 -0.96 -16.38 12.62
C ILE A 26 -1.72 -15.15 13.12
N ASP A 27 -2.87 -15.38 13.74
CA ASP A 27 -3.62 -14.30 14.39
C ASP A 27 -3.11 -14.14 15.83
N LEU A 28 -2.48 -13.02 16.10
CA LEU A 28 -2.02 -12.61 17.43
C LEU A 28 -3.00 -11.61 18.04
N LYS A 29 -3.31 -11.77 19.32
CA LYS A 29 -3.97 -10.76 20.13
C LYS A 29 -2.96 -10.15 21.08
N ILE A 30 -2.81 -8.84 20.99
CA ILE A 30 -1.94 -8.05 21.85
C ILE A 30 -2.84 -7.36 22.87
N HIS A 31 -2.66 -7.72 24.14
CA HIS A 31 -3.42 -7.16 25.25
C HIS A 31 -2.78 -5.88 25.77
N GLU A 32 -3.54 -5.05 26.49
CA GLU A 32 -3.09 -3.76 27.02
C GLU A 32 -1.87 -3.88 27.98
N ASN A 33 -1.70 -5.05 28.62
CA ASN A 33 -0.57 -5.33 29.51
C ASN A 33 0.66 -5.89 28.78
N ALA A 34 0.64 -5.98 27.45
CA ALA A 34 1.79 -6.39 26.66
C ALA A 34 2.91 -5.34 26.76
N THR A 35 4.12 -5.79 26.90
CA THR A 35 5.31 -4.92 26.94
C THR A 35 6.00 -4.94 25.56
N PRO A 36 6.32 -3.78 24.98
CA PRO A 36 7.13 -3.70 23.76
C PRO A 36 8.50 -4.40 23.95
N GLY A 37 8.96 -5.04 22.90
CA GLY A 37 10.23 -5.78 22.88
C GLY A 37 10.17 -6.94 21.89
N VAL A 38 11.24 -7.70 21.83
CA VAL A 38 11.29 -8.91 21.01
C VAL A 38 10.48 -10.01 21.70
N ILE A 39 9.54 -10.60 20.97
CA ILE A 39 8.79 -11.78 21.37
C ILE A 39 9.23 -12.97 20.52
N GLU A 40 9.45 -14.11 21.16
CA GLU A 40 9.81 -15.35 20.48
C GLU A 40 8.53 -16.12 20.12
N LEU A 41 8.33 -16.37 18.84
CA LEU A 41 7.34 -17.31 18.33
C LEU A 41 8.01 -18.65 18.08
N LEU A 42 7.61 -19.69 18.82
CA LEU A 42 8.17 -21.02 18.68
C LEU A 42 7.28 -21.89 17.81
N PHE A 43 7.81 -22.32 16.69
CA PHE A 43 7.17 -23.22 15.73
C PHE A 43 7.60 -24.65 16.00
N SER A 44 6.66 -25.58 16.05
CA SER A 44 6.91 -27.00 16.27
C SER A 44 6.21 -27.84 15.23
N SER A 45 6.95 -28.73 14.59
CA SER A 45 6.39 -29.67 13.60
C SER A 45 6.06 -31.03 14.24
N SER A 46 5.29 -31.85 13.55
CA SER A 46 4.90 -33.19 14.01
C SER A 46 6.08 -34.15 14.20
N ASP A 47 7.19 -33.92 13.51
CA ASP A 47 8.45 -34.68 13.63
C ASP A 47 9.38 -34.14 14.71
N LYS A 48 8.88 -33.26 15.60
CA LYS A 48 9.56 -32.65 16.73
C LYS A 48 10.73 -31.71 16.37
N GLN A 49 10.77 -31.23 15.14
CA GLN A 49 11.65 -30.10 14.84
C GLN A 49 11.01 -28.82 15.36
N SER A 50 11.81 -27.94 15.93
CA SER A 50 11.37 -26.63 16.40
C SER A 50 12.22 -25.52 15.80
N TYR A 51 11.58 -24.41 15.52
CA TYR A 51 12.19 -23.21 14.98
C TYR A 51 11.65 -21.99 15.73
N ALA A 52 12.54 -21.11 16.16
CA ALA A 52 12.17 -19.86 16.80
C ALA A 52 12.26 -18.69 15.82
N LEU A 53 11.27 -17.83 15.86
CA LEU A 53 11.23 -16.56 15.13
C LEU A 53 11.10 -15.42 16.12
N ASP A 54 12.06 -14.52 16.10
CA ASP A 54 12.00 -13.27 16.82
C ASP A 54 11.08 -12.29 16.10
N TYR A 55 10.03 -11.84 16.78
CA TYR A 55 9.10 -10.82 16.29
C TYR A 55 9.17 -9.59 17.20
N GLU A 56 9.47 -8.42 16.63
CA GLU A 56 9.55 -7.19 17.39
C GLU A 56 8.17 -6.55 17.57
N LEU A 57 7.70 -6.49 18.81
CA LEU A 57 6.54 -5.69 19.20
C LEU A 57 7.01 -4.27 19.52
N LYS A 58 6.80 -3.36 18.58
CA LYS A 58 7.24 -1.96 18.71
C LYS A 58 6.32 -1.17 19.65
N LYS A 59 6.91 -0.21 20.35
CA LYS A 59 6.16 0.77 21.12
C LYS A 59 5.56 1.81 20.16
N ARG A 60 4.27 2.07 20.31
CA ARG A 60 3.64 3.21 19.59
C ARG A 60 4.27 4.53 20.05
N THR A 61 4.64 5.38 19.11
CA THR A 61 5.35 6.65 19.36
C THR A 61 4.40 7.85 19.49
N LYS A 62 3.21 7.76 18.86
CA LYS A 62 2.17 8.80 18.89
C LYS A 62 0.85 8.21 19.34
N LEU A 63 0.01 9.01 19.99
CA LEU A 63 -1.40 8.63 20.21
C LEU A 63 -2.15 8.66 18.87
N ALA A 64 -3.16 7.83 18.72
CA ALA A 64 -3.98 7.76 17.51
C ALA A 64 -4.57 9.12 17.10
N SER A 65 -4.93 9.94 18.07
CA SER A 65 -5.47 11.31 17.87
C SER A 65 -4.44 12.34 17.42
N GLU A 66 -3.14 12.04 17.51
CA GLU A 66 -2.05 12.93 17.10
C GLU A 66 -1.69 12.81 15.61
N TYR A 67 -2.23 11.79 14.91
CA TYR A 67 -2.10 11.66 13.47
C TYR A 67 -3.05 12.63 12.78
N LYS A 68 -2.54 13.84 12.47
CA LYS A 68 -3.31 14.91 11.84
C LYS A 68 -3.24 14.82 10.32
N GLY A 69 -4.40 14.71 9.70
CA GLY A 69 -4.55 14.63 8.25
C GLY A 69 -4.37 15.96 7.54
N PHE A 70 -4.44 15.91 6.23
CA PHE A 70 -4.51 17.10 5.37
C PHE A 70 -5.98 17.51 5.16
N ASN A 71 -6.20 18.76 4.81
CA ASN A 71 -7.53 19.33 4.57
C ASN A 71 -7.45 20.47 3.51
N SER A 72 -8.53 21.27 3.38
CA SER A 72 -8.61 22.36 2.39
C SER A 72 -7.67 23.55 2.64
N GLU A 73 -6.96 23.57 3.75
CA GLU A 73 -5.94 24.59 4.04
C GLU A 73 -4.57 24.21 3.49
N ASP A 74 -4.42 22.96 3.02
CA ASP A 74 -3.15 22.43 2.58
C ASP A 74 -2.92 22.63 1.06
N ALA A 75 -1.75 23.12 0.74
CA ALA A 75 -1.18 23.09 -0.61
C ALA A 75 -0.23 21.88 -0.73
N ILE A 76 -0.54 20.95 -1.63
CA ILE A 76 0.15 19.67 -1.74
C ILE A 76 1.15 19.70 -2.89
N TYR A 77 2.42 19.38 -2.63
CA TYR A 77 3.46 19.23 -3.63
C TYR A 77 3.62 17.75 -4.01
N LEU A 78 3.27 17.41 -5.24
CA LEU A 78 3.46 16.06 -5.78
C LEU A 78 4.91 15.86 -6.21
N ILE A 79 5.53 14.78 -5.73
CA ILE A 79 6.88 14.39 -6.11
C ILE A 79 6.87 13.01 -6.76
N THR A 80 7.48 12.89 -7.94
CA THR A 80 7.96 11.62 -8.47
C THR A 80 9.43 11.48 -8.08
N PRO A 81 9.77 10.66 -7.06
CA PRO A 81 11.09 10.67 -6.41
C PRO A 81 12.25 10.51 -7.40
N ASP A 82 12.15 9.52 -8.28
CA ASP A 82 13.16 9.25 -9.31
C ASP A 82 13.47 10.46 -10.22
N ARG A 83 12.51 11.41 -10.35
CA ARG A 83 12.59 12.58 -11.24
C ARG A 83 12.97 13.86 -10.53
N PHE A 84 13.03 13.86 -9.20
CA PHE A 84 13.17 15.09 -8.43
C PHE A 84 14.64 15.48 -8.24
N ALA A 85 15.38 14.76 -7.43
CA ALA A 85 16.79 15.04 -7.17
C ALA A 85 17.54 13.76 -6.78
N ASN A 86 18.72 13.57 -7.32
CA ASN A 86 19.64 12.49 -6.97
C ASN A 86 20.71 13.06 -6.02
N ALA A 87 20.73 12.62 -4.78
CA ALA A 87 21.74 13.00 -3.80
C ALA A 87 22.71 11.86 -3.49
N ASN A 88 22.34 10.61 -3.79
CA ASN A 88 23.19 9.44 -3.57
C ASN A 88 23.32 8.58 -4.84
N PRO A 89 24.23 8.90 -5.75
CA PRO A 89 24.42 8.11 -6.98
C PRO A 89 24.85 6.64 -6.73
N GLU A 90 25.27 6.28 -5.52
CA GLU A 90 25.69 4.90 -5.19
C GLU A 90 24.50 3.95 -5.08
N ASN A 91 23.30 4.48 -4.81
CA ASN A 91 22.08 3.66 -4.73
C ASN A 91 21.36 3.50 -6.08
N ASP A 92 21.73 4.25 -7.11
CA ASP A 92 21.07 4.29 -8.43
C ASP A 92 20.86 2.89 -9.05
N ILE A 93 21.82 1.99 -8.84
CA ILE A 93 21.83 0.63 -9.39
C ILE A 93 22.02 -0.37 -8.27
N GLN A 94 21.11 -1.33 -8.18
CA GLN A 94 21.15 -2.42 -7.21
C GLN A 94 21.34 -3.76 -7.93
N PRO A 95 22.41 -4.52 -7.65
CA PRO A 95 22.74 -5.74 -8.39
C PRO A 95 21.64 -6.80 -8.41
N ASN A 96 20.83 -6.81 -7.35
CA ASN A 96 19.76 -7.80 -7.16
C ASN A 96 18.44 -7.42 -7.82
N LEU A 97 18.32 -6.20 -8.36
CA LEU A 97 17.11 -5.72 -9.01
C LEU A 97 17.23 -5.78 -10.54
N LYS A 98 16.10 -5.88 -11.23
CA LYS A 98 16.07 -6.17 -12.68
C LYS A 98 16.43 -4.98 -13.56
N GLU A 99 16.00 -3.78 -13.20
CA GLU A 99 16.32 -2.58 -13.99
C GLU A 99 17.67 -2.02 -13.54
N GLN A 100 18.71 -2.22 -14.39
CA GLN A 100 20.11 -1.97 -14.10
C GLN A 100 20.68 -0.71 -14.80
N LYS A 101 19.80 0.17 -15.32
CA LYS A 101 20.27 1.33 -16.10
C LYS A 101 19.61 2.62 -15.66
N ILE A 102 20.45 3.65 -15.50
CA ILE A 102 20.00 5.05 -15.46
C ILE A 102 20.08 5.61 -16.87
N ASN A 103 18.99 6.20 -17.35
CA ASN A 103 18.96 6.87 -18.66
C ASN A 103 18.01 8.07 -18.65
N ARG A 104 18.54 9.24 -18.38
CA ARG A 104 17.77 10.50 -18.31
C ARG A 104 17.21 10.96 -19.67
N ASN A 105 17.61 10.34 -20.78
CA ASN A 105 17.06 10.60 -22.12
C ASN A 105 15.87 9.69 -22.46
N ASP A 106 15.57 8.68 -21.63
CA ASP A 106 14.42 7.78 -21.79
C ASP A 106 13.41 8.06 -20.68
N ASN A 107 12.21 8.54 -21.05
CA ASN A 107 11.13 8.84 -20.13
C ASN A 107 10.63 7.62 -19.32
N TYR A 108 10.90 6.41 -19.76
CA TYR A 108 10.49 5.16 -19.11
C TYR A 108 11.61 4.50 -18.31
N ALA A 109 12.84 5.00 -18.40
CA ALA A 109 13.96 4.51 -17.60
C ALA A 109 14.07 5.28 -16.27
N ARG A 110 14.85 4.75 -15.35
CA ARG A 110 15.22 5.44 -14.11
C ARG A 110 16.14 6.63 -14.38
N HIS A 111 15.98 7.70 -13.59
CA HIS A 111 16.82 8.91 -13.62
C HIS A 111 17.66 9.09 -12.35
N GLY A 112 17.40 8.30 -11.30
CA GLY A 112 18.23 8.21 -10.11
C GLY A 112 17.87 9.17 -8.98
N GLY A 113 16.73 9.87 -9.02
CA GLY A 113 16.28 10.65 -7.87
C GLY A 113 15.96 9.74 -6.68
N ASP A 114 16.18 10.24 -5.44
CA ASP A 114 16.15 9.45 -4.22
C ASP A 114 15.57 10.22 -3.01
N ILE A 115 15.39 9.50 -1.90
CA ILE A 115 14.87 10.03 -0.63
C ILE A 115 15.79 11.14 -0.08
N GLN A 116 17.10 10.94 -0.17
CA GLN A 116 18.05 11.95 0.30
C GLN A 116 17.97 13.24 -0.53
N GLY A 117 17.73 13.11 -1.84
CA GLY A 117 17.49 14.25 -2.73
C GLY A 117 16.25 15.04 -2.34
N ILE A 118 15.15 14.36 -1.98
CA ILE A 118 13.95 15.02 -1.46
C ILE A 118 14.27 15.71 -0.12
N THR A 119 14.95 15.02 0.79
CA THR A 119 15.30 15.54 2.12
C THR A 119 16.13 16.82 2.02
N ASN A 120 17.09 16.86 1.09
CA ASN A 120 17.95 18.02 0.88
C ASN A 120 17.22 19.24 0.29
N HIS A 121 16.01 19.05 -0.23
CA HIS A 121 15.22 20.13 -0.85
C HIS A 121 13.92 20.45 -0.10
N LEU A 122 13.79 20.04 1.16
CA LEU A 122 12.60 20.35 1.96
C LEU A 122 12.43 21.87 2.17
N ASP A 123 13.52 22.61 2.36
CA ASP A 123 13.46 24.07 2.50
C ASP A 123 12.94 24.74 1.21
N TYR A 124 13.31 24.22 0.03
CA TYR A 124 12.79 24.70 -1.24
C TYR A 124 11.27 24.50 -1.35
N ILE A 125 10.74 23.37 -0.87
CA ILE A 125 9.31 23.07 -0.90
C ILE A 125 8.54 23.97 0.08
N ASP A 126 9.09 24.18 1.28
CA ASP A 126 8.54 25.07 2.31
C ASP A 126 8.55 26.53 1.85
N ASP A 127 9.67 27.02 1.33
CA ASP A 127 9.83 28.38 0.79
C ASP A 127 8.84 28.69 -0.35
N MET A 128 8.41 27.69 -1.11
CA MET A 128 7.36 27.81 -2.12
C MET A 128 5.94 27.92 -1.54
N GLY A 129 5.78 27.74 -0.23
CA GLY A 129 4.50 27.85 0.48
C GLY A 129 3.63 26.59 0.43
N PHE A 130 4.20 25.42 0.09
CA PHE A 130 3.50 24.16 0.26
C PHE A 130 3.44 23.75 1.72
N THR A 131 2.38 23.03 2.09
CA THR A 131 2.14 22.58 3.46
C THR A 131 2.09 21.05 3.56
N ALA A 132 2.12 20.37 2.43
CA ALA A 132 2.14 18.92 2.37
C ALA A 132 2.93 18.41 1.16
N ILE A 133 3.53 17.23 1.32
CA ILE A 133 4.20 16.48 0.26
C ILE A 133 3.41 15.20 -0.01
N TRP A 134 3.08 14.95 -1.26
CA TRP A 134 2.63 13.65 -1.74
C TRP A 134 3.73 13.04 -2.61
N SER A 135 4.33 11.97 -2.12
CA SER A 135 5.33 11.22 -2.88
C SER A 135 4.69 10.05 -3.63
N CYS A 136 4.98 9.90 -4.92
CA CYS A 136 4.76 8.63 -5.61
C CYS A 136 5.40 7.47 -4.83
N PRO A 137 4.97 6.20 -5.06
CA PRO A 137 5.38 5.09 -4.20
C PRO A 137 6.89 4.91 -4.12
N LEU A 138 7.40 4.72 -2.90
CA LEU A 138 8.81 4.46 -2.60
C LEU A 138 9.10 2.99 -2.25
N ARG A 139 8.06 2.13 -2.28
CA ARG A 139 8.22 0.70 -2.01
C ARG A 139 8.90 -0.01 -3.17
N THR A 140 9.54 -1.16 -2.87
CA THR A 140 10.27 -1.95 -3.86
C THR A 140 9.42 -2.25 -5.09
N ASN A 141 9.93 -1.85 -6.27
CA ASN A 141 9.31 -2.04 -7.57
C ASN A 141 10.34 -2.70 -8.52
N ASP A 142 10.58 -4.00 -8.33
CA ASP A 142 11.59 -4.75 -9.10
C ASP A 142 11.07 -5.18 -10.47
N MET A 143 10.69 -4.20 -11.30
CA MET A 143 10.27 -4.42 -12.67
C MET A 143 11.46 -4.29 -13.63
N LYS A 144 11.40 -4.97 -14.79
CA LYS A 144 12.48 -4.92 -15.81
C LYS A 144 12.60 -3.55 -16.49
N ARG A 145 11.51 -2.77 -16.48
CA ARG A 145 11.44 -1.44 -17.07
C ARG A 145 10.34 -0.65 -16.37
N GLY A 146 10.52 0.65 -16.27
CA GLY A 146 9.52 1.53 -15.68
C GLY A 146 9.45 1.45 -14.15
N SER A 147 10.47 0.89 -13.49
CA SER A 147 10.47 0.76 -12.03
C SER A 147 10.48 2.12 -11.31
N TYR A 148 10.79 3.20 -12.02
CA TYR A 148 10.85 4.56 -11.49
C TYR A 148 9.55 5.07 -10.89
N HIS A 149 8.41 4.62 -11.40
CA HIS A 149 7.11 5.14 -10.97
C HIS A 149 6.60 4.55 -9.64
N GLY A 150 7.06 3.35 -9.24
CA GLY A 150 6.74 2.74 -7.94
C GLY A 150 5.41 1.98 -7.86
N TYR A 151 4.51 2.07 -8.87
CA TYR A 151 3.14 1.52 -8.76
C TYR A 151 3.05 -0.01 -8.90
N ALA A 152 4.05 -0.69 -9.49
CA ALA A 152 4.08 -2.15 -9.59
C ALA A 152 4.87 -2.77 -8.41
N ILE A 153 4.31 -2.72 -7.21
CA ILE A 153 4.99 -3.09 -5.97
C ILE A 153 5.35 -4.57 -5.96
N THR A 154 6.60 -4.89 -5.69
CA THR A 154 7.11 -6.26 -5.57
C THR A 154 7.50 -6.66 -4.15
N ASN A 155 7.52 -5.71 -3.21
CA ASN A 155 7.55 -5.96 -1.77
C ASN A 155 6.80 -4.83 -1.03
N HIS A 156 5.77 -5.20 -0.29
CA HIS A 156 4.88 -4.25 0.38
C HIS A 156 5.46 -3.65 1.66
N TYR A 157 6.50 -4.25 2.26
CA TYR A 157 7.07 -3.83 3.54
C TYR A 157 8.50 -3.29 3.43
N GLU A 158 9.00 -3.10 2.21
CA GLU A 158 10.37 -2.66 1.97
C GLU A 158 10.41 -1.41 1.11
N VAL A 159 11.30 -0.47 1.47
CA VAL A 159 11.63 0.67 0.63
C VAL A 159 12.52 0.17 -0.52
N ASP A 160 12.26 0.64 -1.74
CA ASP A 160 13.12 0.32 -2.88
C ASP A 160 14.54 0.84 -2.61
N PRO A 161 15.55 -0.04 -2.56
CA PRO A 161 16.91 0.37 -2.19
C PRO A 161 17.55 1.37 -3.17
N ARG A 162 16.95 1.55 -4.36
CA ARG A 162 17.35 2.60 -5.32
C ARG A 162 16.79 3.97 -4.95
N PHE A 163 15.87 4.05 -4.00
CA PHE A 163 15.42 5.30 -3.40
C PHE A 163 16.06 5.55 -2.05
N GLY A 164 16.49 4.50 -1.34
CA GLY A 164 17.10 4.59 -0.02
C GLY A 164 16.62 3.49 0.93
N THR A 165 16.75 3.75 2.21
CA THR A 165 16.41 2.85 3.31
C THR A 165 15.13 3.28 4.03
N LEU A 166 14.56 2.40 4.85
CA LEU A 166 13.43 2.73 5.73
C LEU A 166 13.80 3.85 6.71
N ASP A 167 15.04 3.85 7.24
CA ASP A 167 15.49 4.89 8.18
C ASP A 167 15.66 6.25 7.51
N GLU A 168 16.11 6.29 6.27
CA GLU A 168 16.13 7.52 5.47
C GLU A 168 14.70 8.02 5.18
N TYR A 169 13.76 7.13 4.90
CA TYR A 169 12.35 7.50 4.71
C TYR A 169 11.74 8.06 6.00
N LYS A 170 11.98 7.42 7.16
CA LYS A 170 11.60 7.96 8.48
C LYS A 170 12.20 9.34 8.73
N THR A 171 13.46 9.52 8.34
CA THR A 171 14.17 10.79 8.48
C THR A 171 13.53 11.86 7.60
N LEU A 172 13.22 11.56 6.34
CA LEU A 172 12.52 12.46 5.43
C LEU A 172 11.20 12.97 6.04
N VAL A 173 10.34 12.03 6.49
CA VAL A 173 9.04 12.40 7.07
C VAL A 173 9.20 13.24 8.34
N LYS A 174 10.15 12.88 9.20
CA LYS A 174 10.46 13.65 10.42
C LYS A 174 11.01 15.05 10.13
N GLU A 175 11.87 15.19 9.13
CA GLU A 175 12.43 16.48 8.74
C GLU A 175 11.38 17.37 8.05
N ALA A 176 10.43 16.75 7.31
CA ALA A 176 9.25 17.43 6.77
C ALA A 176 8.34 17.96 7.91
N ASP A 177 8.03 17.12 8.90
CA ASP A 177 7.19 17.46 10.05
C ASP A 177 7.78 18.65 10.87
N LYS A 178 9.10 18.71 11.04
CA LYS A 178 9.78 19.85 11.70
C LYS A 178 9.56 21.20 11.01
N ARG A 179 9.28 21.18 9.71
CA ARG A 179 8.98 22.37 8.88
C ARG A 179 7.46 22.62 8.77
N GLY A 180 6.64 21.81 9.45
CA GLY A 180 5.20 21.84 9.32
C GLY A 180 4.66 21.22 8.02
N LEU A 181 5.52 20.56 7.24
CA LEU A 181 5.14 19.86 6.02
C LEU A 181 4.55 18.49 6.36
N LYS A 182 3.29 18.30 6.07
CA LYS A 182 2.62 17.00 6.17
C LYS A 182 3.15 16.03 5.11
N PHE A 183 3.15 14.72 5.41
CA PHE A 183 3.60 13.72 4.45
C PHE A 183 2.46 12.75 4.09
N ILE A 184 2.15 12.65 2.81
CA ILE A 184 1.11 11.81 2.23
C ILE A 184 1.78 10.67 1.44
N MET A 185 1.52 9.44 1.84
CA MET A 185 2.04 8.27 1.14
C MET A 185 1.08 7.82 0.04
N ASP A 186 1.62 7.45 -1.11
CA ASP A 186 0.87 6.78 -2.17
C ASP A 186 0.71 5.30 -1.84
N GLN A 187 -0.53 4.84 -1.70
CA GLN A 187 -0.88 3.46 -1.36
C GLN A 187 -1.53 2.77 -2.56
N ILE A 188 -1.08 1.58 -2.86
CA ILE A 188 -1.64 0.73 -3.90
C ILE A 188 -2.23 -0.51 -3.23
N VAL A 189 -3.57 -0.61 -3.22
CA VAL A 189 -4.26 -1.78 -2.67
C VAL A 189 -4.76 -2.72 -3.76
N ASN A 190 -4.96 -2.22 -4.99
CA ASN A 190 -5.61 -2.94 -6.07
C ASN A 190 -4.78 -4.09 -6.64
N HIS A 191 -3.50 -3.88 -6.83
CA HIS A 191 -2.62 -4.79 -7.57
C HIS A 191 -1.22 -4.85 -6.96
N CYS A 192 -0.44 -5.85 -7.36
CA CYS A 192 1.01 -5.91 -7.12
C CYS A 192 1.78 -5.87 -8.44
N GLY A 193 3.10 -5.90 -8.39
CA GLY A 193 3.95 -6.08 -9.56
C GLY A 193 4.07 -7.54 -9.98
N LEU A 194 4.16 -7.81 -11.28
CA LEU A 194 4.30 -9.17 -11.82
C LEU A 194 5.55 -9.90 -11.31
N TYR A 195 6.54 -9.19 -10.81
CA TYR A 195 7.75 -9.79 -10.21
C TYR A 195 7.72 -9.77 -8.69
N HIS A 196 6.55 -9.60 -8.08
CA HIS A 196 6.37 -9.85 -6.65
C HIS A 196 6.72 -11.32 -6.35
N TRP A 197 7.44 -11.59 -5.27
CA TRP A 197 7.85 -12.94 -4.90
C TRP A 197 6.68 -13.93 -4.71
N TRP A 198 5.47 -13.45 -4.48
CA TRP A 198 4.26 -14.26 -4.52
C TRP A 198 4.04 -14.97 -5.85
N MET A 199 4.50 -14.37 -6.96
CA MET A 199 4.28 -14.95 -8.29
C MET A 199 5.05 -16.27 -8.50
N ASP A 200 6.09 -16.51 -7.69
CA ASP A 200 6.84 -17.77 -7.69
C ASP A 200 6.13 -18.84 -6.85
N ASP A 201 5.39 -18.42 -5.80
CA ASP A 201 4.62 -19.32 -4.92
C ASP A 201 3.48 -18.54 -4.25
N LEU A 202 2.26 -18.74 -4.71
CA LEU A 202 1.08 -18.04 -4.20
C LEU A 202 0.55 -18.73 -2.94
N PRO A 203 0.24 -17.97 -1.86
CA PRO A 203 -0.24 -18.55 -0.60
C PRO A 203 -1.51 -19.37 -0.73
N PHE A 204 -2.50 -18.85 -1.50
CA PHE A 204 -3.80 -19.47 -1.71
C PHE A 204 -4.14 -19.56 -3.20
N LYS A 205 -5.04 -20.49 -3.56
CA LYS A 205 -5.53 -20.67 -4.94
C LYS A 205 -6.37 -19.50 -5.46
N ASP A 206 -6.77 -18.62 -4.56
CA ASP A 206 -7.56 -17.42 -4.83
C ASP A 206 -6.86 -16.14 -4.34
N TRP A 207 -5.52 -16.11 -4.34
CA TRP A 207 -4.72 -14.94 -3.92
C TRP A 207 -4.83 -13.78 -4.91
N LEU A 208 -4.90 -14.12 -6.21
CA LEU A 208 -5.08 -13.17 -7.31
C LEU A 208 -6.40 -13.45 -8.03
N ASN A 209 -6.99 -12.41 -8.58
CA ASN A 209 -8.06 -12.59 -9.54
C ASN A 209 -7.51 -13.16 -10.85
N TYR A 210 -8.24 -14.08 -11.48
CA TYR A 210 -7.81 -14.85 -12.66
C TYR A 210 -6.50 -15.65 -12.47
N GLN A 211 -6.20 -16.06 -11.26
CA GLN A 211 -4.99 -16.82 -10.92
C GLN A 211 -4.87 -18.13 -11.71
N ASP A 212 -5.95 -18.93 -11.83
CA ASP A 212 -5.95 -20.18 -12.58
C ASP A 212 -5.67 -19.98 -14.08
N ASP A 213 -6.20 -18.92 -14.65
CA ASP A 213 -5.94 -18.57 -16.04
C ASP A 213 -4.45 -18.21 -16.23
N PHE A 214 -3.89 -17.42 -15.31
CA PHE A 214 -2.46 -17.08 -15.31
C PHE A 214 -1.57 -18.33 -15.17
N LEU A 215 -1.82 -19.17 -14.17
CA LEU A 215 -1.01 -20.37 -13.92
C LEU A 215 -1.11 -21.41 -15.05
N SER A 216 -2.24 -21.43 -15.78
CA SER A 216 -2.42 -22.30 -16.96
C SER A 216 -1.90 -21.71 -18.27
N GLY A 217 -1.26 -20.53 -18.23
CA GLY A 217 -0.72 -19.87 -19.42
C GLY A 217 -1.76 -19.32 -20.37
N LYS A 218 -2.99 -19.13 -19.93
CA LYS A 218 -4.03 -18.48 -20.74
C LYS A 218 -3.77 -16.97 -20.86
N PRO A 219 -4.32 -16.30 -21.89
CA PRO A 219 -4.21 -14.86 -22.02
C PRO A 219 -4.71 -14.11 -20.77
N THR A 220 -3.95 -13.13 -20.34
CA THR A 220 -4.31 -12.25 -19.21
C THR A 220 -5.65 -11.56 -19.46
N LYS A 221 -6.51 -11.55 -18.46
CA LYS A 221 -7.76 -10.79 -18.48
C LYS A 221 -7.55 -9.44 -17.81
N TYR A 222 -7.67 -8.38 -18.60
CA TYR A 222 -7.52 -7.02 -18.14
C TYR A 222 -8.84 -6.41 -17.66
N SER A 223 -8.74 -5.39 -16.83
CA SER A 223 -9.89 -4.55 -16.51
C SER A 223 -10.47 -3.94 -17.79
N ASN A 224 -11.80 -3.91 -17.89
CA ASN A 224 -12.49 -3.21 -18.98
C ASN A 224 -12.53 -1.69 -18.78
N HIS A 225 -12.02 -1.18 -17.66
CA HIS A 225 -11.96 0.23 -17.25
C HIS A 225 -13.32 0.96 -17.25
N ARG A 226 -14.43 0.22 -17.17
CA ARG A 226 -15.80 0.78 -17.16
C ARG A 226 -16.20 1.20 -15.76
N ARG A 227 -15.60 2.26 -15.22
CA ARG A 227 -15.81 2.71 -13.83
C ARG A 227 -17.27 2.98 -13.47
N THR A 228 -18.12 3.36 -14.43
CA THR A 228 -19.56 3.58 -14.23
C THR A 228 -20.31 2.37 -13.69
N VAL A 229 -19.78 1.15 -13.81
CA VAL A 229 -20.41 -0.07 -13.28
C VAL A 229 -20.52 -0.07 -11.76
N ASN A 230 -19.70 0.72 -11.08
CA ASN A 230 -19.74 0.84 -9.62
C ASN A 230 -21.00 1.58 -9.13
N GLN A 231 -21.46 2.56 -9.90
CA GLN A 231 -22.62 3.40 -9.57
C GLN A 231 -23.90 2.88 -10.22
N ASP A 232 -23.80 2.20 -11.36
CA ASP A 232 -24.95 1.72 -12.12
C ASP A 232 -25.50 0.41 -11.55
N ILE A 233 -26.71 0.46 -10.98
CA ILE A 233 -27.40 -0.73 -10.45
C ILE A 233 -27.81 -1.72 -11.55
N TYR A 234 -27.94 -1.26 -12.77
CA TYR A 234 -28.33 -2.05 -13.95
C TYR A 234 -27.11 -2.52 -14.77
N ALA A 235 -25.90 -2.20 -14.35
CA ALA A 235 -24.70 -2.68 -15.02
C ALA A 235 -24.66 -4.20 -15.07
N SER A 236 -24.21 -4.74 -16.20
CA SER A 236 -24.06 -6.18 -16.39
C SER A 236 -23.07 -6.75 -15.37
N GLU A 237 -23.37 -7.94 -14.82
CA GLU A 237 -22.50 -8.64 -13.89
C GLU A 237 -21.14 -9.01 -14.51
N ILE A 238 -21.11 -9.22 -15.83
CA ILE A 238 -19.86 -9.45 -16.57
C ILE A 238 -18.99 -8.18 -16.55
N ASP A 239 -19.59 -7.01 -16.87
CA ASP A 239 -18.85 -5.75 -16.86
C ASP A 239 -18.35 -5.39 -15.47
N LYS A 240 -19.16 -5.60 -14.43
CA LYS A 240 -18.75 -5.40 -13.03
C LYS A 240 -17.55 -6.27 -12.67
N LYS A 241 -17.64 -7.58 -12.98
CA LYS A 241 -16.58 -8.54 -12.70
C LYS A 241 -15.29 -8.20 -13.45
N GLU A 242 -15.37 -7.85 -14.73
CA GLU A 242 -14.20 -7.50 -15.52
C GLU A 242 -13.56 -6.19 -15.04
N MET A 243 -14.37 -5.21 -14.57
CA MET A 243 -13.85 -3.97 -14.02
C MET A 243 -13.03 -4.20 -12.75
N THR A 244 -13.57 -4.98 -11.81
CA THR A 244 -13.01 -5.10 -10.45
C THR A 244 -12.08 -6.28 -10.25
N ASN A 245 -12.06 -7.24 -11.18
CA ASN A 245 -11.21 -8.43 -11.07
C ASN A 245 -10.17 -8.50 -12.20
N GLY A 246 -10.33 -7.70 -13.26
CA GLY A 246 -9.35 -7.65 -14.36
C GLY A 246 -8.03 -7.01 -13.91
N TRP A 247 -6.92 -7.58 -14.32
CA TRP A 247 -5.60 -6.99 -14.06
C TRP A 247 -5.53 -5.58 -14.65
N PHE A 248 -4.92 -4.66 -13.91
CA PHE A 248 -4.85 -3.27 -14.35
C PHE A 248 -4.09 -3.13 -15.69
N VAL A 249 -2.94 -3.78 -15.78
CA VAL A 249 -2.15 -4.02 -17.00
C VAL A 249 -1.44 -5.37 -16.87
N GLU A 250 -0.80 -5.84 -17.92
CA GLU A 250 -0.07 -7.12 -17.97
C GLU A 250 0.92 -7.32 -16.80
N THR A 251 1.54 -6.26 -16.38
CA THR A 251 2.58 -6.26 -15.34
C THR A 251 2.07 -5.97 -13.94
N MET A 252 0.73 -5.82 -13.77
CA MET A 252 0.08 -5.48 -12.50
C MET A 252 -1.06 -6.44 -12.19
N PRO A 253 -0.73 -7.66 -11.66
CA PRO A 253 -1.71 -8.65 -11.20
C PRO A 253 -2.68 -8.09 -10.18
N ASP A 254 -3.96 -8.37 -10.37
CA ASP A 254 -5.04 -7.89 -9.51
C ASP A 254 -5.17 -8.75 -8.26
N LEU A 255 -5.17 -8.11 -7.08
CA LEU A 255 -5.26 -8.77 -5.78
C LEU A 255 -6.71 -9.14 -5.46
N ASN A 256 -6.94 -10.38 -5.04
CA ASN A 256 -8.29 -10.82 -4.68
C ASN A 256 -8.65 -10.45 -3.24
N HIS A 257 -9.27 -9.30 -3.06
CA HIS A 257 -9.70 -8.80 -1.74
C HIS A 257 -10.85 -9.59 -1.10
N LYS A 258 -11.47 -10.54 -1.83
CA LYS A 258 -12.44 -11.49 -1.26
C LYS A 258 -11.76 -12.59 -0.44
N ASN A 259 -10.47 -12.83 -0.68
CA ASN A 259 -9.66 -13.64 0.21
C ASN A 259 -9.42 -12.84 1.51
N PRO A 260 -9.84 -13.35 2.69
CA PRO A 260 -9.76 -12.58 3.95
C PRO A 260 -8.34 -12.33 4.41
N PHE A 261 -7.38 -13.19 4.03
CA PHE A 261 -5.98 -13.01 4.37
C PHE A 261 -5.35 -11.91 3.52
N MET A 262 -5.70 -11.82 2.23
CA MET A 262 -5.27 -10.73 1.37
C MET A 262 -5.83 -9.39 1.89
N ALA A 263 -7.12 -9.33 2.17
CA ALA A 263 -7.76 -8.13 2.71
C ALA A 263 -7.12 -7.67 4.03
N LYS A 264 -6.86 -8.62 4.94
CA LYS A 264 -6.18 -8.34 6.23
C LYS A 264 -4.73 -7.88 6.00
N PHE A 265 -3.97 -8.57 5.14
CA PHE A 265 -2.58 -8.23 4.83
C PHE A 265 -2.45 -6.79 4.35
N ILE A 266 -3.25 -6.38 3.36
CA ILE A 266 -3.20 -5.01 2.81
C ILE A 266 -3.64 -3.97 3.85
N THR A 267 -4.67 -4.28 4.65
CA THR A 267 -5.13 -3.37 5.71
C THR A 267 -4.05 -3.16 6.78
N GLN A 268 -3.42 -4.24 7.23
CA GLN A 268 -2.32 -4.16 8.21
C GLN A 268 -1.08 -3.49 7.62
N ASN A 269 -0.78 -3.71 6.35
CA ASN A 269 0.31 -3.03 5.66
C ASN A 269 0.11 -1.50 5.66
N SER A 270 -1.11 -1.02 5.40
CA SER A 270 -1.40 0.41 5.45
C SER A 270 -1.21 0.99 6.86
N ILE A 271 -1.72 0.30 7.89
CA ILE A 271 -1.54 0.70 9.30
C ILE A 271 -0.06 0.69 9.69
N TRP A 272 0.69 -0.32 9.28
CA TRP A 272 2.11 -0.43 9.55
C TRP A 272 2.90 0.77 8.99
N TRP A 273 2.62 1.18 7.74
CA TRP A 273 3.27 2.34 7.16
C TRP A 273 2.89 3.65 7.85
N ILE A 274 1.62 3.80 8.27
CA ILE A 274 1.18 4.98 9.05
C ILE A 274 1.99 5.08 10.34
N GLU A 275 2.14 3.97 11.08
CA GLU A 275 2.89 3.93 12.34
C GLU A 275 4.41 4.10 12.15
N GLU A 276 5.00 3.41 11.18
CA GLU A 276 6.45 3.46 10.95
C GLU A 276 6.95 4.83 10.52
N LEU A 277 6.16 5.53 9.72
CA LEU A 277 6.55 6.83 9.17
C LEU A 277 5.94 8.01 9.93
N GLY A 278 4.87 7.80 10.69
CA GLY A 278 4.13 8.91 11.33
C GLY A 278 3.38 9.78 10.31
N LEU A 279 2.77 9.15 9.30
CA LEU A 279 2.14 9.81 8.16
C LEU A 279 1.00 10.76 8.56
N SER A 280 0.74 11.74 7.69
CA SER A 280 -0.41 12.65 7.78
C SER A 280 -1.54 12.25 6.85
N GLY A 281 -1.30 11.39 5.87
CA GLY A 281 -2.35 10.95 4.96
C GLY A 281 -1.92 9.85 4.01
N ILE A 282 -2.93 9.30 3.34
CA ILE A 282 -2.77 8.34 2.24
C ILE A 282 -3.47 8.89 1.00
N ARG A 283 -2.79 8.83 -0.14
CA ARG A 283 -3.44 8.85 -1.45
C ARG A 283 -3.58 7.40 -1.91
N GLN A 284 -4.82 6.96 -2.10
CA GLN A 284 -5.10 5.60 -2.57
C GLN A 284 -5.24 5.58 -4.09
N ASP A 285 -4.29 4.91 -4.72
CA ASP A 285 -4.21 4.69 -6.16
C ASP A 285 -5.38 3.87 -6.70
N THR A 286 -5.83 4.16 -7.92
CA THR A 286 -6.83 3.36 -8.65
C THR A 286 -8.03 2.94 -7.80
N TYR A 287 -8.61 3.86 -7.00
CA TYR A 287 -9.63 3.55 -5.99
C TYR A 287 -10.81 2.72 -6.52
N PRO A 288 -11.42 3.01 -7.69
CA PRO A 288 -12.61 2.30 -8.17
C PRO A 288 -12.37 0.89 -8.71
N TYR A 289 -11.12 0.43 -8.78
CA TYR A 289 -10.76 -0.87 -9.37
C TYR A 289 -10.80 -2.00 -8.34
N ALA A 290 -10.50 -1.74 -7.07
CA ALA A 290 -10.56 -2.74 -6.02
C ALA A 290 -12.00 -3.06 -5.58
N ASP A 291 -12.19 -4.21 -4.92
CA ASP A 291 -13.49 -4.59 -4.35
C ASP A 291 -14.01 -3.51 -3.39
N LYS A 292 -15.21 -2.98 -3.66
CA LYS A 292 -15.74 -1.86 -2.88
C LYS A 292 -16.10 -2.18 -1.45
N THR A 293 -16.43 -3.45 -1.15
CA THR A 293 -16.66 -3.89 0.24
C THR A 293 -15.35 -3.87 1.02
N PHE A 294 -14.27 -4.37 0.38
CA PHE A 294 -12.94 -4.26 0.94
C PHE A 294 -12.55 -2.78 1.16
N LEU A 295 -12.74 -1.91 0.17
CA LEU A 295 -12.38 -0.49 0.28
C LEU A 295 -13.12 0.21 1.44
N SER A 296 -14.41 -0.08 1.62
CA SER A 296 -15.18 0.42 2.75
C SER A 296 -14.60 -0.03 4.10
N ASN A 297 -14.27 -1.32 4.22
CA ASN A 297 -13.71 -1.90 5.43
C ASN A 297 -12.29 -1.41 5.69
N TRP A 298 -11.47 -1.30 4.65
CA TRP A 298 -10.09 -0.81 4.71
C TRP A 298 -10.05 0.65 5.20
N ALA A 299 -10.78 1.53 4.52
CA ALA A 299 -10.87 2.94 4.91
C ALA A 299 -11.47 3.09 6.32
N GLY A 300 -12.55 2.35 6.61
CA GLY A 300 -13.18 2.35 7.93
C GLY A 300 -12.26 1.88 9.05
N SER A 301 -11.41 0.89 8.81
CA SER A 301 -10.43 0.40 9.78
C SER A 301 -9.38 1.47 10.10
N ILE A 302 -8.87 2.16 9.06
CA ILE A 302 -7.88 3.23 9.23
C ILE A 302 -8.52 4.44 9.94
N MET A 303 -9.70 4.90 9.50
CA MET A 303 -10.36 6.07 10.09
C MET A 303 -10.85 5.81 11.52
N LYS A 304 -11.17 4.56 11.86
CA LYS A 304 -11.49 4.18 13.24
C LYS A 304 -10.27 4.23 14.15
N GLU A 305 -9.12 3.77 13.65
CA GLU A 305 -7.86 3.80 14.40
C GLU A 305 -7.29 5.22 14.51
N TYR A 306 -7.37 6.00 13.44
CA TYR A 306 -6.82 7.36 13.35
C TYR A 306 -7.91 8.37 12.98
N PRO A 307 -8.73 8.83 13.93
CA PRO A 307 -9.93 9.62 13.63
C PRO A 307 -9.65 10.99 12.99
N ASN A 308 -8.44 11.51 13.12
CA ASN A 308 -8.01 12.78 12.55
C ASN A 308 -7.15 12.63 11.28
N PHE A 309 -7.00 11.41 10.76
CA PHE A 309 -6.23 11.11 9.56
C PHE A 309 -7.01 11.44 8.29
N SER A 310 -6.34 11.55 7.15
CA SER A 310 -7.00 11.80 5.87
C SER A 310 -6.61 10.77 4.82
N ILE A 311 -7.61 10.32 4.06
CA ILE A 311 -7.42 9.45 2.90
C ILE A 311 -8.07 10.14 1.70
N VAL A 312 -7.31 10.28 0.60
CA VAL A 312 -7.84 10.71 -0.69
C VAL A 312 -7.78 9.56 -1.70
N GLY A 313 -8.91 9.23 -2.30
CA GLY A 313 -9.02 8.18 -3.32
C GLY A 313 -8.92 8.74 -4.72
N GLU A 314 -8.16 8.07 -5.58
CA GLU A 314 -8.08 8.43 -6.99
C GLU A 314 -9.24 7.81 -7.77
N GLU A 315 -10.24 8.62 -8.11
CA GLU A 315 -11.20 8.34 -9.18
C GLU A 315 -10.89 9.25 -10.37
N TRP A 316 -10.11 8.75 -11.32
CA TRP A 316 -9.69 9.55 -12.47
C TRP A 316 -10.85 9.72 -13.46
N SER A 317 -11.73 10.63 -13.15
CA SER A 317 -12.91 10.96 -13.96
C SER A 317 -13.11 12.47 -14.02
N TYR A 318 -13.63 12.94 -15.14
CA TYR A 318 -14.12 14.33 -15.29
C TYR A 318 -15.63 14.44 -14.95
N ASN A 319 -16.25 13.34 -14.52
CA ASN A 319 -17.65 13.33 -14.11
C ASN A 319 -17.76 13.43 -12.58
N PRO A 320 -18.28 14.55 -12.03
CA PRO A 320 -18.37 14.74 -10.59
C PRO A 320 -19.27 13.69 -9.89
N LEU A 321 -20.21 13.07 -10.59
CA LEU A 321 -21.04 12.00 -10.03
C LEU A 321 -20.23 10.72 -9.77
N LEU A 322 -19.26 10.41 -10.61
CA LEU A 322 -18.37 9.27 -10.39
C LEU A 322 -17.40 9.56 -9.26
N ILE A 323 -16.82 10.75 -9.22
CA ILE A 323 -15.91 11.21 -8.16
C ILE A 323 -16.62 11.21 -6.81
N GLY A 324 -17.75 11.92 -6.72
CA GLY A 324 -18.51 12.07 -5.46
C GLY A 324 -19.12 10.77 -4.94
N TYR A 325 -19.26 9.74 -5.77
CA TYR A 325 -19.78 8.42 -5.34
C TYR A 325 -18.98 7.82 -4.19
N TRP A 326 -17.67 8.01 -4.20
CA TRP A 326 -16.75 7.38 -3.27
C TRP A 326 -16.55 8.14 -1.96
N GLN A 327 -17.02 9.40 -1.89
CA GLN A 327 -16.86 10.21 -0.68
C GLN A 327 -17.77 9.73 0.45
N ASN A 328 -17.28 9.86 1.67
CA ASN A 328 -18.08 9.67 2.88
C ASN A 328 -19.29 10.64 2.87
N ASP A 329 -20.36 10.27 3.57
CA ASP A 329 -21.59 11.08 3.72
C ASP A 329 -22.36 11.34 2.41
N THR A 330 -21.97 10.78 1.27
CA THR A 330 -22.79 10.80 0.07
C THR A 330 -23.99 9.85 0.23
N ASN A 331 -25.17 10.31 -0.15
CA ASN A 331 -26.40 9.51 -0.05
C ASN A 331 -26.42 8.41 -1.11
N GLN A 332 -25.98 7.20 -0.74
CA GLN A 332 -25.86 6.05 -1.62
C GLN A 332 -27.17 5.26 -1.66
N LYS A 333 -27.98 5.44 -2.70
CA LYS A 333 -29.24 4.70 -2.88
C LYS A 333 -29.09 3.18 -2.94
N GLN A 334 -27.86 2.70 -3.14
CA GLN A 334 -27.52 1.27 -3.26
C GLN A 334 -27.05 0.64 -1.94
N GLY A 335 -27.07 1.39 -0.84
CA GLY A 335 -26.61 0.91 0.46
C GLY A 335 -25.08 0.77 0.60
N TYR A 336 -24.28 1.31 -0.35
CA TYR A 336 -22.84 1.39 -0.19
C TYR A 336 -22.49 2.41 0.87
N VAL A 337 -21.69 2.03 1.83
CA VAL A 337 -21.15 2.91 2.88
C VAL A 337 -19.68 3.17 2.56
N SER A 338 -19.37 4.40 2.18
CA SER A 338 -17.98 4.83 2.02
C SER A 338 -17.46 5.40 3.33
N ASN A 339 -16.24 4.98 3.71
CA ASN A 339 -15.50 5.56 4.84
C ASN A 339 -14.33 6.41 4.33
N LEU A 340 -14.31 6.73 3.03
CA LEU A 340 -13.27 7.54 2.38
C LEU A 340 -13.50 9.02 2.68
N SER A 341 -12.51 9.71 3.23
CA SER A 341 -12.65 11.11 3.63
C SER A 341 -12.74 12.07 2.43
N SER A 342 -12.03 11.77 1.34
CA SER A 342 -12.04 12.64 0.15
C SER A 342 -11.68 11.87 -1.12
N THR A 343 -11.98 12.48 -2.28
CA THR A 343 -11.59 12.00 -3.61
C THR A 343 -10.85 13.10 -4.36
N MET A 344 -9.98 12.70 -5.29
CA MET A 344 -9.30 13.65 -6.18
C MET A 344 -10.30 14.21 -7.18
N ASP A 345 -10.39 15.55 -7.27
CA ASP A 345 -11.29 16.22 -8.20
C ASP A 345 -10.56 16.58 -9.51
N PHE A 346 -10.76 15.76 -10.53
CA PHE A 346 -10.24 15.99 -11.87
C PHE A 346 -11.21 16.79 -12.76
N ALA A 347 -12.41 17.13 -12.25
CA ALA A 347 -13.42 17.87 -13.00
C ALA A 347 -13.22 19.39 -12.93
N MET A 348 -12.46 19.88 -11.94
CA MET A 348 -12.15 21.31 -11.74
C MET A 348 -11.02 21.80 -12.61
#